data_a018a67fd066988d9766a205aaed5518
#
_entry.id   a018a67fd066988d9766a205aaed5518
#
_cell.length_a   1.000
_cell.length_b   1.000
_cell.length_c   1.000
_cell.angle_alpha   90.00
_cell.angle_beta   90.00
_cell.angle_gamma   90.00
#
_symmetry.space_group_name_H-M   'P 1'
#
loop_
_entity.id
_entity.type
_entity.pdbx_description
1 polymer ?
#
loop_
_entity_poly.entity_id
_entity_poly.type
_entity_poly.pdbx_seq_one_letter_code
_entity_poly.pdbx_strand_id
1 'polypeptide(L)'
;IREATARGFVVIAPEYRGSIGYGKAFYDAIDYGGAEVDDVTTAATVLQMQYPEADPSRIAIVGWSHGGMIALLSIFRQQSLFKAGVAMVPVTNLFHRLAWKGVDRQRRLIDPQNRFGGLPNEKPAVYRERSPLFQIDRLQIPLLVHVADNDTDVNIEEGMQLVDALRARKPDLAETKVYSAPPGGHLFDRRVNPKTWEPENTPAQRDSWTRLWAFLDAKLSNP
;
A
#
# COMPACT_ATOMS: atom_id res chain seq x y z
N ILE A 1 -1.25 14.90 -0.20
CA ILE A 1 -1.91 15.61 0.92
C ILE A 1 -2.65 16.83 0.38
N ARG A 2 -1.99 17.86 -0.18
CA ARG A 2 -2.59 19.13 -0.63
C ARG A 2 -3.90 18.94 -1.42
N GLU A 3 -3.93 18.05 -2.41
CA GLU A 3 -5.13 17.81 -3.22
C GLU A 3 -6.25 17.14 -2.41
N ALA A 4 -5.92 16.21 -1.52
CA ALA A 4 -6.90 15.59 -0.65
C ALA A 4 -7.57 16.62 0.28
N THR A 5 -6.76 17.49 0.91
CA THR A 5 -7.31 18.53 1.78
C THR A 5 -8.14 19.56 1.01
N ALA A 6 -7.73 19.90 -0.24
CA ALA A 6 -8.52 20.76 -1.12
C ALA A 6 -9.88 20.14 -1.53
N ARG A 7 -10.01 18.81 -1.47
CA ARG A 7 -11.26 18.05 -1.67
C ARG A 7 -12.08 17.85 -0.39
N GLY A 8 -11.63 18.46 0.72
CA GLY A 8 -12.33 18.37 2.01
C GLY A 8 -12.00 17.12 2.85
N PHE A 9 -10.99 16.35 2.49
CA PHE A 9 -10.53 15.22 3.31
C PHE A 9 -9.67 15.70 4.48
N VAL A 10 -9.89 15.14 5.65
CA VAL A 10 -8.90 15.13 6.73
C VAL A 10 -7.86 14.06 6.39
N VAL A 11 -6.58 14.40 6.45
CA VAL A 11 -5.49 13.50 6.06
C VAL A 11 -4.54 13.27 7.22
N ILE A 12 -4.32 12.01 7.57
CA ILE A 12 -3.25 11.60 8.48
C ILE A 12 -2.21 10.78 7.70
N ALA A 13 -0.94 11.10 7.89
CA ALA A 13 0.19 10.37 7.31
C ALA A 13 1.10 9.92 8.47
N PRO A 14 0.89 8.72 9.01
CA PRO A 14 1.62 8.29 10.20
C PRO A 14 3.08 7.96 9.86
N GLU A 15 3.99 8.42 10.70
CA GLU A 15 5.37 7.96 10.72
C GLU A 15 5.44 6.68 11.55
N TYR A 16 5.27 5.55 10.89
CA TYR A 16 5.33 4.23 11.52
C TYR A 16 6.77 3.81 11.84
N ARG A 17 6.93 2.82 12.70
CA ARG A 17 8.25 2.25 13.04
C ARG A 17 9.05 1.93 11.79
N GLY A 18 10.35 2.22 11.81
CA GLY A 18 11.22 2.12 10.64
C GLY A 18 11.35 3.43 9.86
N SER A 19 10.58 4.48 10.18
CA SER A 19 10.73 5.80 9.57
C SER A 19 12.03 6.47 10.03
N ILE A 20 12.60 7.28 9.13
CA ILE A 20 13.80 8.07 9.40
C ILE A 20 13.46 9.34 10.20
N GLY A 21 14.46 9.91 10.90
CA GLY A 21 14.30 11.18 11.61
C GLY A 21 13.97 11.03 13.10
N TYR A 22 13.65 9.83 13.59
CA TYR A 22 13.27 9.55 14.99
C TYR A 22 14.33 8.76 15.76
N GLY A 23 15.55 8.71 15.23
CA GLY A 23 16.67 8.00 15.83
C GLY A 23 16.77 6.54 15.44
N LYS A 24 17.95 5.94 15.75
CA LYS A 24 18.31 4.59 15.32
C LYS A 24 17.36 3.52 15.86
N ALA A 25 16.95 3.61 17.11
CA ALA A 25 16.05 2.64 17.72
C ALA A 25 14.70 2.56 17.00
N PHE A 26 14.12 3.71 16.62
CA PHE A 26 12.87 3.77 15.88
C PHE A 26 13.03 3.25 14.44
N TYR A 27 14.14 3.60 13.79
CA TYR A 27 14.46 3.08 12.45
C TYR A 27 14.65 1.57 12.45
N ASP A 28 15.38 1.02 13.43
CA ASP A 28 15.64 -0.41 13.54
C ASP A 28 14.38 -1.21 13.97
N ALA A 29 13.36 -0.55 14.48
CA ALA A 29 12.11 -1.20 14.92
C ALA A 29 11.18 -1.64 13.78
N ILE A 30 11.58 -1.44 12.51
CA ILE A 30 10.79 -1.93 11.35
C ILE A 30 10.52 -3.44 11.47
N ASP A 31 9.28 -3.84 11.25
CA ASP A 31 8.84 -5.23 11.27
C ASP A 31 8.02 -5.55 10.01
N TYR A 32 8.70 -5.62 8.89
CA TYR A 32 8.20 -5.58 7.52
C TYR A 32 6.96 -6.47 7.26
N GLY A 33 5.77 -5.85 7.11
CA GLY A 33 4.46 -6.51 7.01
C GLY A 33 3.89 -6.97 8.35
N GLY A 34 4.54 -6.58 9.46
CA GLY A 34 4.14 -6.89 10.83
C GLY A 34 3.61 -5.70 11.60
N ALA A 35 4.35 -5.28 12.62
CA ALA A 35 3.88 -4.29 13.59
C ALA A 35 3.75 -2.86 13.05
N GLU A 36 4.41 -2.49 11.94
CA GLU A 36 4.16 -1.19 11.30
C GLU A 36 2.74 -1.09 10.70
N VAL A 37 2.09 -2.23 10.40
CA VAL A 37 0.68 -2.26 10.01
C VAL A 37 -0.21 -1.85 11.17
N ASP A 38 0.13 -2.28 12.39
CA ASP A 38 -0.59 -1.91 13.61
C ASP A 38 -0.40 -0.42 13.94
N ASP A 39 0.78 0.14 13.69
CA ASP A 39 1.03 1.59 13.85
C ASP A 39 0.09 2.41 12.97
N VAL A 40 -0.09 1.99 11.70
CA VAL A 40 -0.99 2.69 10.75
C VAL A 40 -2.46 2.52 11.14
N THR A 41 -2.89 1.34 11.57
CA THR A 41 -4.28 1.13 12.03
C THR A 41 -4.55 1.88 13.34
N THR A 42 -3.56 1.97 14.23
CA THR A 42 -3.65 2.79 15.44
C THR A 42 -3.82 4.26 15.10
N ALA A 43 -3.10 4.79 14.09
CA ALA A 43 -3.27 6.16 13.66
C ALA A 43 -4.69 6.48 13.17
N ALA A 44 -5.35 5.54 12.47
CA ALA A 44 -6.75 5.70 12.08
C ALA A 44 -7.70 5.73 13.29
N THR A 45 -7.43 4.94 14.32
CA THR A 45 -8.19 4.97 15.59
C THR A 45 -7.98 6.30 16.34
N VAL A 46 -6.73 6.78 16.40
CA VAL A 46 -6.39 8.07 17.04
C VAL A 46 -7.08 9.23 16.29
N LEU A 47 -7.14 9.17 14.95
CA LEU A 47 -7.84 10.16 14.14
C LEU A 47 -9.31 10.30 14.60
N GLN A 48 -10.01 9.17 14.75
CA GLN A 48 -11.41 9.17 15.21
C GLN A 48 -11.59 9.77 16.61
N MET A 49 -10.62 9.56 17.49
CA MET A 49 -10.67 10.05 18.88
C MET A 49 -10.35 11.54 19.00
N GLN A 50 -9.42 12.05 18.18
CA GLN A 50 -8.89 13.42 18.30
C GLN A 50 -9.59 14.42 17.38
N TYR A 51 -10.25 13.96 16.33
CA TYR A 51 -10.90 14.79 15.31
C TYR A 51 -12.38 14.38 15.16
N PRO A 52 -13.27 14.87 16.05
CA PRO A 52 -14.70 14.51 16.03
C PRO A 52 -15.41 14.88 14.71
N GLU A 53 -14.86 15.83 13.96
CA GLU A 53 -15.34 16.22 12.63
C GLU A 53 -15.00 15.18 11.53
N ALA A 54 -14.07 14.27 11.79
CA ALA A 54 -13.78 13.18 10.89
C ALA A 54 -14.81 12.06 11.06
N ASP A 55 -15.62 11.83 10.04
CA ASP A 55 -16.64 10.79 10.05
C ASP A 55 -16.01 9.38 10.10
N PRO A 56 -16.18 8.62 11.18
CA PRO A 56 -15.57 7.30 11.32
C PRO A 56 -16.12 6.26 10.35
N SER A 57 -17.28 6.50 9.74
CA SER A 57 -17.87 5.62 8.72
C SER A 57 -17.28 5.85 7.33
N ARG A 58 -16.44 6.88 7.15
CA ARG A 58 -15.88 7.31 5.86
C ARG A 58 -14.36 7.38 5.85
N ILE A 59 -13.68 6.44 6.49
CA ILE A 59 -12.22 6.36 6.49
C ILE A 59 -11.75 5.48 5.33
N ALA A 60 -10.85 6.01 4.51
CA ALA A 60 -10.12 5.23 3.51
C ALA A 60 -8.63 5.17 3.85
N ILE A 61 -7.98 4.09 3.41
CA ILE A 61 -6.55 3.95 3.48
C ILE A 61 -5.95 3.97 2.07
N VAL A 62 -4.91 4.77 1.86
CA VAL A 62 -4.19 4.88 0.59
C VAL A 62 -2.72 4.60 0.83
N GLY A 63 -2.14 3.66 0.09
CA GLY A 63 -0.75 3.29 0.24
C GLY A 63 -0.04 3.09 -1.08
N TRP A 64 1.26 3.36 -1.09
CA TRP A 64 2.13 3.21 -2.25
C TRP A 64 3.29 2.28 -1.91
N SER A 65 3.62 1.30 -2.80
CA SER A 65 4.75 0.38 -2.63
C SER A 65 4.64 -0.41 -1.31
N HIS A 66 5.60 -0.27 -0.38
CA HIS A 66 5.51 -0.81 0.98
C HIS A 66 4.25 -0.29 1.71
N GLY A 67 3.93 1.01 1.56
CA GLY A 67 2.67 1.57 2.06
C GLY A 67 1.43 0.92 1.44
N GLY A 68 1.51 0.50 0.17
CA GLY A 68 0.47 -0.30 -0.49
C GLY A 68 0.28 -1.68 0.15
N MET A 69 1.38 -2.35 0.55
CA MET A 69 1.32 -3.57 1.34
C MET A 69 0.66 -3.33 2.70
N ILE A 70 1.07 -2.27 3.39
CA ILE A 70 0.47 -1.89 4.68
C ILE A 70 -1.03 -1.63 4.50
N ALA A 71 -1.44 -0.89 3.47
CA ALA A 71 -2.85 -0.63 3.20
C ALA A 71 -3.65 -1.92 2.99
N LEU A 72 -3.13 -2.85 2.16
CA LEU A 72 -3.76 -4.16 1.93
C LEU A 72 -3.86 -4.98 3.22
N LEU A 73 -2.77 -5.10 3.98
CA LEU A 73 -2.78 -5.86 5.24
C LEU A 73 -3.69 -5.22 6.29
N SER A 74 -3.77 -3.89 6.34
CA SER A 74 -4.68 -3.17 7.23
C SER A 74 -6.14 -3.51 6.94
N ILE A 75 -6.57 -3.42 5.68
CA ILE A 75 -7.97 -3.75 5.32
C ILE A 75 -8.30 -5.24 5.47
N PHE A 76 -7.32 -6.14 5.37
CA PHE A 76 -7.52 -7.57 5.57
C PHE A 76 -7.57 -7.96 7.06
N ARG A 77 -6.89 -7.21 7.94
CA ARG A 77 -6.83 -7.48 9.38
C ARG A 77 -7.87 -6.70 10.18
N GLN A 78 -8.17 -5.45 9.76
CA GLN A 78 -9.01 -4.48 10.47
C GLN A 78 -10.13 -3.93 9.57
N GLN A 79 -10.96 -4.83 9.04
CA GLN A 79 -11.96 -4.52 7.99
C GLN A 79 -12.99 -3.46 8.43
N SER A 80 -13.38 -3.46 9.69
CA SER A 80 -14.37 -2.52 10.23
C SER A 80 -13.84 -1.08 10.37
N LEU A 81 -12.52 -0.90 10.27
CA LEU A 81 -11.89 0.42 10.45
C LEU A 81 -11.94 1.27 9.16
N PHE A 82 -12.04 0.62 8.00
CA PHE A 82 -11.95 1.29 6.72
C PHE A 82 -13.18 1.04 5.85
N LYS A 83 -13.61 2.07 5.11
CA LYS A 83 -14.68 2.00 4.12
C LYS A 83 -14.19 1.63 2.73
N ALA A 84 -12.95 1.98 2.42
CA ALA A 84 -12.31 1.70 1.13
C ALA A 84 -10.78 1.64 1.28
N GLY A 85 -10.11 0.93 0.36
CA GLY A 85 -8.65 0.88 0.27
C GLY A 85 -8.14 1.21 -1.12
N VAL A 86 -6.97 1.84 -1.20
CA VAL A 86 -6.23 2.05 -2.46
C VAL A 86 -4.80 1.59 -2.28
N ALA A 87 -4.32 0.72 -3.16
CA ALA A 87 -2.97 0.22 -3.17
C ALA A 87 -2.30 0.48 -4.54
N MET A 88 -1.29 1.33 -4.54
CA MET A 88 -0.55 1.73 -5.74
C MET A 88 0.80 1.04 -5.76
N VAL A 89 1.08 0.28 -6.83
CA VAL A 89 2.29 -0.55 -7.00
C VAL A 89 2.69 -1.32 -5.72
N PRO A 90 1.74 -2.04 -5.08
CA PRO A 90 1.96 -2.60 -3.76
C PRO A 90 2.90 -3.80 -3.77
N VAL A 91 3.64 -4.00 -2.70
CA VAL A 91 4.30 -5.27 -2.40
C VAL A 91 3.22 -6.29 -2.02
N THR A 92 3.22 -7.47 -2.65
CA THR A 92 2.09 -8.41 -2.55
C THR A 92 2.45 -9.84 -2.18
N ASN A 93 3.66 -10.30 -2.56
CA ASN A 93 4.12 -11.65 -2.35
C ASN A 93 5.59 -11.67 -1.89
N LEU A 94 5.83 -11.91 -0.62
CA LEU A 94 7.17 -11.87 -0.03
C LEU A 94 8.06 -13.03 -0.45
N PHE A 95 7.49 -14.17 -0.86
CA PHE A 95 8.26 -15.27 -1.44
C PHE A 95 8.86 -14.85 -2.79
N HIS A 96 8.00 -14.31 -3.67
CA HIS A 96 8.43 -13.81 -4.97
C HIS A 96 9.42 -12.64 -4.80
N ARG A 97 9.09 -11.69 -3.91
CA ARG A 97 9.93 -10.53 -3.63
C ARG A 97 11.34 -10.93 -3.19
N LEU A 98 11.47 -11.90 -2.29
CA LEU A 98 12.79 -12.38 -1.86
C LEU A 98 13.55 -13.00 -3.04
N ALA A 99 12.91 -13.86 -3.83
CA ALA A 99 13.54 -14.51 -4.98
C ALA A 99 14.00 -13.52 -6.07
N TRP A 100 13.23 -12.45 -6.27
CA TRP A 100 13.52 -11.42 -7.26
C TRP A 100 14.65 -10.47 -6.85
N LYS A 101 14.76 -10.10 -5.57
CA LYS A 101 15.73 -9.11 -5.09
C LYS A 101 17.16 -9.65 -5.12
N GLY A 102 18.13 -8.78 -5.46
CA GLY A 102 19.56 -9.11 -5.39
C GLY A 102 20.02 -9.45 -3.96
N VAL A 103 21.18 -10.12 -3.86
CA VAL A 103 21.71 -10.72 -2.62
C VAL A 103 21.73 -9.77 -1.43
N ASP A 104 22.15 -8.52 -1.61
CA ASP A 104 22.22 -7.56 -0.50
C ASP A 104 20.83 -7.18 0.03
N ARG A 105 19.84 -7.11 -0.85
CA ARG A 105 18.46 -6.87 -0.48
C ARG A 105 17.86 -8.09 0.21
N GLN A 106 18.16 -9.29 -0.30
CA GLN A 106 17.76 -10.55 0.34
C GLN A 106 18.29 -10.63 1.77
N ARG A 107 19.57 -10.40 1.98
CA ARG A 107 20.19 -10.39 3.32
C ARG A 107 19.47 -9.45 4.28
N ARG A 108 19.14 -8.24 3.84
CA ARG A 108 18.39 -7.28 4.68
C ARG A 108 16.96 -7.73 4.98
N LEU A 109 16.30 -8.43 4.08
CA LEU A 109 14.93 -8.91 4.27
C LEU A 109 14.88 -10.11 5.23
N ILE A 110 15.91 -10.97 5.24
CA ILE A 110 15.97 -12.13 6.14
C ILE A 110 16.61 -11.81 7.50
N ASP A 111 17.04 -10.56 7.72
CA ASP A 111 17.67 -10.13 8.98
C ASP A 111 16.76 -10.48 10.17
N PRO A 112 17.28 -11.25 11.17
CA PRO A 112 16.49 -11.69 12.31
C PRO A 112 16.05 -10.55 13.23
N GLN A 113 16.70 -9.38 13.18
CA GLN A 113 16.38 -8.31 14.12
C GLN A 113 15.12 -7.55 13.75
N ASN A 114 14.81 -7.39 12.43
CA ASN A 114 13.84 -6.35 12.06
C ASN A 114 12.93 -6.68 10.88
N ARG A 115 12.90 -7.94 10.38
CA ARG A 115 12.11 -8.23 9.17
C ARG A 115 11.53 -9.65 9.21
N PHE A 116 11.93 -10.53 8.29
CA PHE A 116 11.32 -11.87 8.22
C PHE A 116 11.94 -12.85 9.22
N GLY A 117 13.13 -12.58 9.70
CA GLY A 117 13.81 -13.38 10.72
C GLY A 117 14.34 -14.72 10.23
N GLY A 118 14.45 -14.92 8.91
CA GLY A 118 14.96 -16.14 8.28
C GLY A 118 14.45 -16.34 6.87
N LEU A 119 14.86 -17.45 6.26
CA LEU A 119 14.45 -17.85 4.91
C LEU A 119 13.00 -18.38 4.86
N PRO A 120 12.36 -18.43 3.67
CA PRO A 120 11.00 -18.92 3.52
C PRO A 120 10.77 -20.35 4.02
N ASN A 121 11.76 -21.22 3.90
CA ASN A 121 11.71 -22.60 4.43
C ASN A 121 11.83 -22.66 5.96
N GLU A 122 12.43 -21.68 6.58
CA GLU A 122 12.60 -21.56 8.04
C GLU A 122 11.40 -20.84 8.69
N LYS A 123 10.82 -19.86 7.99
CA LYS A 123 9.74 -18.99 8.47
C LYS A 123 8.53 -18.91 7.51
N PRO A 124 8.01 -20.03 7.00
CA PRO A 124 6.97 -20.01 5.96
C PRO A 124 5.69 -19.30 6.40
N ALA A 125 5.35 -19.38 7.69
CA ALA A 125 4.19 -18.70 8.24
C ALA A 125 4.32 -17.17 8.15
N VAL A 126 5.50 -16.60 8.49
CA VAL A 126 5.76 -15.16 8.40
C VAL A 126 5.60 -14.66 6.97
N TYR A 127 6.20 -15.35 6.00
CA TYR A 127 6.07 -14.99 4.59
C TYR A 127 4.63 -15.04 4.10
N ARG A 128 3.88 -16.08 4.48
CA ARG A 128 2.47 -16.23 4.10
C ARG A 128 1.58 -15.18 4.75
N GLU A 129 1.74 -14.97 6.05
CA GLU A 129 0.93 -14.03 6.84
C GLU A 129 1.17 -12.57 6.42
N ARG A 130 2.41 -12.23 6.06
CA ARG A 130 2.80 -10.88 5.66
C ARG A 130 2.69 -10.61 4.16
N SER A 131 2.21 -11.56 3.37
CA SER A 131 1.95 -11.40 1.94
C SER A 131 0.46 -11.15 1.68
N PRO A 132 0.07 -9.96 1.20
CA PRO A 132 -1.32 -9.65 0.85
C PRO A 132 -1.97 -10.68 -0.07
N LEU A 133 -1.22 -11.21 -1.03
CA LEU A 133 -1.71 -12.22 -1.98
C LEU A 133 -2.42 -13.40 -1.30
N PHE A 134 -1.93 -13.86 -0.14
CA PHE A 134 -2.52 -15.00 0.57
C PHE A 134 -3.67 -14.62 1.50
N GLN A 135 -4.01 -13.33 1.59
CA GLN A 135 -5.07 -12.79 2.46
C GLN A 135 -6.31 -12.33 1.68
N ILE A 136 -6.34 -12.46 0.35
CA ILE A 136 -7.38 -11.91 -0.54
C ILE A 136 -8.80 -12.32 -0.12
N ASP A 137 -8.97 -13.55 0.40
CA ASP A 137 -10.29 -14.02 0.83
C ASP A 137 -10.91 -13.18 1.94
N ARG A 138 -10.08 -12.48 2.71
CA ARG A 138 -10.50 -11.57 3.76
C ARG A 138 -11.01 -10.22 3.26
N LEU A 139 -10.86 -9.90 1.96
CA LEU A 139 -11.38 -8.64 1.41
C LEU A 139 -12.90 -8.58 1.50
N GLN A 140 -13.43 -7.57 2.18
CA GLN A 140 -14.86 -7.31 2.37
C GLN A 140 -15.28 -5.88 2.02
N ILE A 141 -14.34 -5.00 1.69
CA ILE A 141 -14.57 -3.60 1.36
C ILE A 141 -14.03 -3.29 -0.04
N PRO A 142 -14.51 -2.22 -0.69
CA PRO A 142 -14.00 -1.79 -1.99
C PRO A 142 -12.49 -1.52 -1.96
N LEU A 143 -11.80 -2.01 -3.00
CA LEU A 143 -10.35 -1.89 -3.17
C LEU A 143 -10.01 -1.44 -4.58
N LEU A 144 -9.16 -0.42 -4.72
CA LEU A 144 -8.54 -0.03 -5.98
C LEU A 144 -7.06 -0.42 -5.97
N VAL A 145 -6.60 -1.11 -7.02
CA VAL A 145 -5.19 -1.49 -7.18
C VAL A 145 -4.65 -1.00 -8.51
N HIS A 146 -3.54 -0.27 -8.47
CA HIS A 146 -2.77 0.13 -9.64
C HIS A 146 -1.41 -0.58 -9.67
N VAL A 147 -1.02 -1.10 -10.83
CA VAL A 147 0.32 -1.68 -11.08
C VAL A 147 0.88 -1.17 -12.40
N ALA A 148 2.20 -1.19 -12.56
CA ALA A 148 2.90 -0.81 -13.77
C ALA A 148 3.68 -2.01 -14.33
N ASP A 149 3.56 -2.31 -15.61
CA ASP A 149 4.20 -3.50 -16.22
C ASP A 149 5.72 -3.39 -16.36
N ASN A 150 6.26 -2.17 -16.29
CA ASN A 150 7.69 -1.88 -16.29
C ASN A 150 8.24 -1.52 -14.90
N ASP A 151 7.55 -1.90 -13.83
CA ASP A 151 8.01 -1.70 -12.46
C ASP A 151 9.25 -2.58 -12.18
N THR A 152 10.36 -1.93 -11.79
CA THR A 152 11.63 -2.59 -11.48
C THR A 152 11.89 -2.73 -9.98
N ASP A 153 11.03 -2.18 -9.13
CA ASP A 153 11.16 -2.34 -7.67
C ASP A 153 10.16 -3.35 -7.11
N VAL A 154 8.89 -3.24 -7.45
CA VAL A 154 7.90 -4.31 -7.27
C VAL A 154 7.72 -4.99 -8.64
N ASN A 155 8.30 -6.17 -8.79
CA ASN A 155 8.25 -6.88 -10.05
C ASN A 155 6.82 -7.08 -10.54
N ILE A 156 6.59 -6.92 -11.85
CA ILE A 156 5.24 -7.02 -12.43
C ILE A 156 4.57 -8.37 -12.16
N GLU A 157 5.32 -9.47 -12.17
CA GLU A 157 4.76 -10.80 -11.86
C GLU A 157 4.22 -10.86 -10.42
N GLU A 158 4.90 -10.20 -9.47
CA GLU A 158 4.41 -10.05 -8.10
C GLU A 158 3.08 -9.28 -8.08
N GLY A 159 2.99 -8.18 -8.80
CA GLY A 159 1.78 -7.36 -8.92
C GLY A 159 0.64 -8.09 -9.64
N MET A 160 0.94 -8.79 -10.73
CA MET A 160 -0.06 -9.53 -11.53
C MET A 160 -0.66 -10.70 -10.76
N GLN A 161 0.10 -11.41 -9.93
CA GLN A 161 -0.45 -12.45 -9.06
C GLN A 161 -1.60 -11.90 -8.19
N LEU A 162 -1.45 -10.71 -7.63
CA LEU A 162 -2.52 -10.07 -6.86
C LEU A 162 -3.69 -9.66 -7.77
N VAL A 163 -3.41 -8.99 -8.89
CA VAL A 163 -4.43 -8.51 -9.83
C VAL A 163 -5.31 -9.67 -10.33
N ASP A 164 -4.70 -10.76 -10.78
CA ASP A 164 -5.41 -11.91 -11.31
C ASP A 164 -6.22 -12.64 -10.23
N ALA A 165 -5.66 -12.77 -9.03
CA ALA A 165 -6.38 -13.37 -7.91
C ALA A 165 -7.57 -12.50 -7.45
N LEU A 166 -7.43 -11.18 -7.43
CA LEU A 166 -8.54 -10.26 -7.13
C LEU A 166 -9.65 -10.33 -8.19
N ARG A 167 -9.29 -10.32 -9.48
CA ARG A 167 -10.25 -10.45 -10.58
C ARG A 167 -11.02 -11.75 -10.54
N ALA A 168 -10.34 -12.85 -10.19
CA ALA A 168 -10.95 -14.17 -10.11
C ALA A 168 -11.83 -14.36 -8.88
N ARG A 169 -11.47 -13.80 -7.74
CA ARG A 169 -12.06 -14.14 -6.43
C ARG A 169 -12.88 -13.01 -5.82
N LYS A 170 -12.63 -11.76 -6.19
CA LYS A 170 -13.25 -10.56 -5.60
C LYS A 170 -13.65 -9.52 -6.68
N PRO A 171 -14.26 -9.94 -7.82
CA PRO A 171 -14.56 -9.03 -8.94
C PRO A 171 -15.50 -7.88 -8.54
N ASP A 172 -16.40 -8.09 -7.59
CA ASP A 172 -17.37 -7.07 -7.15
C ASP A 172 -16.79 -6.05 -6.18
N LEU A 173 -15.62 -6.34 -5.59
CA LEU A 173 -14.98 -5.49 -4.58
C LEU A 173 -13.70 -4.84 -5.10
N ALA A 174 -13.00 -5.46 -6.04
CA ALA A 174 -11.69 -5.00 -6.48
C ALA A 174 -11.73 -4.39 -7.88
N GLU A 175 -11.36 -3.13 -7.96
CA GLU A 175 -11.03 -2.45 -9.22
C GLU A 175 -9.52 -2.51 -9.44
N THR A 176 -9.07 -2.97 -10.61
CA THR A 176 -7.65 -3.11 -10.90
C THR A 176 -7.27 -2.43 -12.20
N LYS A 177 -6.13 -1.73 -12.23
CA LYS A 177 -5.58 -1.13 -13.45
C LYS A 177 -4.11 -1.49 -13.60
N VAL A 178 -3.77 -2.06 -14.75
CA VAL A 178 -2.40 -2.27 -15.20
C VAL A 178 -2.04 -1.13 -16.17
N TYR A 179 -0.97 -0.41 -15.87
CA TYR A 179 -0.42 0.64 -16.73
C TYR A 179 0.69 0.06 -17.57
N SER A 180 0.58 0.21 -18.90
CA SER A 180 1.56 -0.32 -19.84
C SER A 180 2.68 0.68 -20.07
N ALA A 181 3.91 0.27 -19.77
CA ALA A 181 5.15 1.02 -19.90
C ALA A 181 5.06 2.52 -19.50
N PRO A 182 4.42 2.86 -18.35
CA PRO A 182 4.31 4.24 -17.96
C PRO A 182 5.70 4.83 -17.66
N PRO A 183 5.97 6.09 -18.06
CA PRO A 183 7.22 6.73 -17.72
C PRO A 183 7.44 6.72 -16.20
N GLY A 184 8.60 6.20 -15.76
CA GLY A 184 8.96 6.12 -14.35
C GLY A 184 8.71 4.78 -13.68
N GLY A 185 8.01 3.82 -14.34
CA GLY A 185 7.79 2.49 -13.79
C GLY A 185 7.21 2.54 -12.38
N HIS A 186 7.96 2.07 -11.38
CA HIS A 186 7.54 2.11 -9.96
C HIS A 186 7.11 3.49 -9.46
N LEU A 187 7.64 4.56 -10.02
CA LEU A 187 7.35 5.94 -9.61
C LEU A 187 6.36 6.67 -10.53
N PHE A 188 5.73 5.99 -11.49
CA PHE A 188 5.00 6.63 -12.58
C PHE A 188 3.96 7.64 -12.12
N ASP A 189 3.29 7.39 -11.02
CA ASP A 189 2.24 8.23 -10.44
C ASP A 189 2.75 9.33 -9.49
N ARG A 190 4.04 9.29 -9.12
CA ARG A 190 4.68 10.21 -8.18
C ARG A 190 5.78 11.06 -8.81
N ARG A 191 5.95 10.99 -10.12
CA ARG A 191 6.99 11.75 -10.81
C ARG A 191 6.74 13.24 -10.73
N VAL A 192 7.80 13.97 -10.45
CA VAL A 192 7.82 15.42 -10.43
C VAL A 192 8.93 15.94 -11.35
N ASN A 193 8.70 17.07 -11.94
CA ASN A 193 9.72 17.80 -12.69
C ASN A 193 10.80 18.26 -11.70
N PRO A 194 12.08 17.90 -11.90
CA PRO A 194 13.14 18.22 -10.94
C PRO A 194 13.46 19.72 -10.82
N LYS A 195 13.00 20.52 -11.77
CA LYS A 195 13.21 21.98 -11.76
C LYS A 195 12.08 22.74 -11.08
N THR A 196 10.84 22.31 -11.29
CA THR A 196 9.65 23.01 -10.79
C THR A 196 9.03 22.37 -9.58
N TRP A 197 9.38 21.12 -9.27
CA TRP A 197 8.77 20.25 -8.23
C TRP A 197 7.28 20.00 -8.44
N GLU A 198 6.75 20.34 -9.61
CA GLU A 198 5.37 20.06 -9.99
C GLU A 198 5.26 18.65 -10.63
N PRO A 199 4.10 18.01 -10.53
CA PRO A 199 3.85 16.71 -11.18
C PRO A 199 4.17 16.79 -12.67
N GLU A 200 4.80 15.77 -13.24
CA GLU A 200 5.08 15.68 -14.68
C GLU A 200 3.82 15.60 -15.54
N ASN A 201 2.71 15.21 -14.94
CA ASN A 201 1.41 15.11 -15.59
C ASN A 201 1.41 14.24 -16.87
N THR A 202 2.16 13.13 -16.85
CA THR A 202 2.06 12.13 -17.92
C THR A 202 0.63 11.59 -18.03
N PRO A 203 0.20 11.08 -19.20
CA PRO A 203 -1.15 10.51 -19.33
C PRO A 203 -1.44 9.41 -18.28
N ALA A 204 -0.49 8.52 -18.02
CA ALA A 204 -0.62 7.47 -17.02
C ALA A 204 -0.75 8.04 -15.60
N GLN A 205 0.07 9.05 -15.26
CA GLN A 205 0.01 9.71 -13.96
C GLN A 205 -1.35 10.38 -13.74
N ARG A 206 -1.84 11.14 -14.73
CA ARG A 206 -3.15 11.80 -14.64
C ARG A 206 -4.29 10.78 -14.50
N ASP A 207 -4.27 9.71 -15.31
CA ASP A 207 -5.31 8.67 -15.24
C ASP A 207 -5.31 7.97 -13.87
N SER A 208 -4.11 7.65 -13.33
CA SER A 208 -3.98 7.03 -12.01
C SER A 208 -4.61 7.89 -10.90
N TRP A 209 -4.29 9.18 -10.85
CA TRP A 209 -4.85 10.07 -9.84
C TRP A 209 -6.34 10.37 -10.08
N THR A 210 -6.77 10.50 -11.33
CA THR A 210 -8.21 10.67 -11.67
C THR A 210 -9.02 9.47 -11.17
N ARG A 211 -8.55 8.24 -11.41
CA ARG A 211 -9.22 7.02 -10.91
C ARG A 211 -9.24 6.96 -9.40
N LEU A 212 -8.12 7.29 -8.75
CA LEU A 212 -8.03 7.31 -7.30
C LEU A 212 -9.08 8.25 -6.70
N TRP A 213 -9.15 9.49 -7.20
CA TRP A 213 -10.11 10.47 -6.68
C TRP A 213 -11.56 10.07 -6.98
N ALA A 214 -11.85 9.63 -8.20
CA ALA A 214 -13.20 9.15 -8.55
C ALA A 214 -13.62 7.96 -7.67
N PHE A 215 -12.70 7.03 -7.39
CA PHE A 215 -12.95 5.91 -6.49
C PHE A 215 -13.24 6.37 -5.05
N LEU A 216 -12.39 7.22 -4.49
CA LEU A 216 -12.60 7.73 -3.14
C LEU A 216 -13.90 8.55 -3.02
N ASP A 217 -14.16 9.44 -3.98
CA ASP A 217 -15.39 10.23 -4.01
C ASP A 217 -16.63 9.32 -4.06
N ALA A 218 -16.62 8.26 -4.88
CA ALA A 218 -17.73 7.32 -4.99
C ALA A 218 -17.93 6.45 -3.75
N LYS A 219 -16.84 6.06 -3.05
CA LYS A 219 -16.93 5.13 -1.91
C LYS A 219 -17.07 5.83 -0.55
N LEU A 220 -16.70 7.11 -0.48
CA LEU A 220 -16.76 7.91 0.75
C LEU A 220 -17.85 8.99 0.73
N SER A 221 -18.55 9.21 -0.39
CA SER A 221 -19.75 10.07 -0.41
C SER A 221 -20.85 9.49 0.46
N ASN A 222 -21.63 10.36 1.08
CA ASN A 222 -22.87 9.95 1.74
C ASN A 222 -23.83 9.34 0.70
N PRO A 223 -24.55 8.27 1.07
CA PRO A 223 -25.63 7.76 0.23
C PRO A 223 -26.74 8.78 0.02
#